data_41b73cf83a6e20751f2f4c7c562e42a2
#
_entry.id   41b73cf83a6e20751f2f4c7c562e42a2
#
_cell.length_a   1.000
_cell.length_b   1.000
_cell.length_c   1.000
_cell.angle_alpha   90.00
_cell.angle_beta   90.00
_cell.angle_gamma   90.00
#
_symmetry.space_group_name_H-M   'P 1'
#
loop_
_entity.id
_entity.type
_entity.pdbx_description
1 polymer ?
#
loop_
_entity_poly.entity_id
_entity_poly.type
_entity_poly.pdbx_seq_one_letter_code
_entity_poly.pdbx_strand_id
1 'polypeptide(L)'
;MLKTDIKWPNHRRYKSRTEWEPIGFFSDCLCNATRFDLMLGFFSSSAISILANGFATFLYNGGKMRLIINDILTENDKNAIAKGVNPNADLPYFNLSDIENIYETLSERDKHFFDCISWLIRNNRIEIKIISPKNGLGISHTKSGVFYDGINVVGFDGSCNFSKTALIDNIESLTVSCDWDGKIEIAKINAIQKELEEIVQEKDDTVSYISVENIKTQLTNIAGNKSLTDLLESEYNILQKQSQHITSTSIHKALEKAKDRLEAIIEKVKNTNNRKSTSTTSTPCFPYPSGPREYQIAAFENWKSNKQKGLFAMATGTGKTITSLNCLLEIYKKSGCYKALIL
;
A
#
# COMPACT_ATOMS: atom_id res chain seq x y z
N MET A 1 5.06 -0.97 14.34
CA MET A 1 5.00 0.52 14.44
C MET A 1 6.33 1.08 13.95
N LEU A 2 6.32 2.23 13.28
CA LEU A 2 7.53 2.83 12.70
C LEU A 2 8.63 3.09 13.74
N LYS A 3 8.28 3.62 14.90
CA LYS A 3 9.25 3.97 15.93
C LYS A 3 9.86 2.77 16.65
N THR A 4 9.08 1.77 16.97
CA THR A 4 9.47 0.68 17.91
C THR A 4 9.93 -0.59 17.20
N ASP A 5 9.40 -0.89 16.01
CA ASP A 5 9.61 -2.19 15.35
C ASP A 5 10.67 -2.13 14.25
N ILE A 6 11.21 -0.93 14.02
CA ILE A 6 12.29 -0.67 13.07
C ILE A 6 13.56 -0.26 13.84
N LYS A 7 14.67 -0.88 13.49
CA LYS A 7 15.99 -0.44 13.95
C LYS A 7 16.46 0.68 13.03
N TRP A 8 16.69 1.86 13.58
CA TRP A 8 17.10 3.05 12.86
C TRP A 8 18.59 3.33 13.02
N PRO A 9 19.30 3.75 11.94
CA PRO A 9 20.64 4.31 12.08
C PRO A 9 20.63 5.61 12.88
N ASN A 10 21.58 5.80 13.78
CA ASN A 10 21.65 7.02 14.59
C ASN A 10 21.78 8.30 13.74
N HIS A 11 22.45 8.18 12.59
CA HIS A 11 22.67 9.30 11.65
C HIS A 11 21.52 9.51 10.66
N ARG A 12 20.43 8.72 10.74
CA ARG A 12 19.23 8.82 9.89
C ARG A 12 19.51 8.84 8.38
N ARG A 13 20.59 8.21 7.96
CA ARG A 13 20.98 8.12 6.55
C ARG A 13 21.10 6.67 6.12
N TYR A 14 20.52 6.38 4.98
CA TYR A 14 20.64 5.10 4.30
C TYR A 14 21.48 5.30 3.04
N LYS A 15 22.36 4.36 2.74
CA LYS A 15 23.27 4.42 1.60
C LYS A 15 23.59 3.01 1.10
N SER A 16 23.56 2.84 -0.22
CA SER A 16 23.96 1.58 -0.87
C SER A 16 25.37 1.16 -0.48
N ARG A 17 25.59 -0.13 -0.38
CA ARG A 17 26.87 -0.77 0.00
C ARG A 17 27.31 -0.45 1.43
N THR A 18 26.36 -0.18 2.32
CA THR A 18 26.59 -0.04 3.76
C THR A 18 25.72 -1.02 4.55
N GLU A 19 25.85 -1.05 5.87
CA GLU A 19 24.93 -1.80 6.73
C GLU A 19 23.47 -1.31 6.58
N TRP A 20 23.30 -0.04 6.20
CA TRP A 20 22.00 0.64 6.12
C TRP A 20 21.60 0.86 4.67
N GLU A 21 21.16 -0.22 4.03
CA GLU A 21 20.69 -0.19 2.64
C GLU A 21 19.32 0.46 2.47
N PRO A 22 19.10 1.27 1.40
CA PRO A 22 17.78 1.85 1.11
C PRO A 22 16.66 0.82 1.02
N ILE A 23 16.93 -0.37 0.47
CA ILE A 23 15.95 -1.46 0.39
C ILE A 23 15.43 -1.88 1.75
N GLY A 24 16.30 -1.91 2.76
CA GLY A 24 15.91 -2.21 4.14
C GLY A 24 14.98 -1.15 4.72
N PHE A 25 15.26 0.13 4.45
CA PHE A 25 14.40 1.24 4.85
C PHE A 25 12.98 1.10 4.29
N PHE A 26 12.85 0.94 2.96
CA PHE A 26 11.54 0.85 2.33
C PHE A 26 10.77 -0.40 2.77
N SER A 27 11.42 -1.55 2.81
CA SER A 27 10.81 -2.79 3.28
C SER A 27 10.31 -2.68 4.72
N ASP A 28 11.14 -2.16 5.63
CA ASP A 28 10.75 -1.99 7.03
C ASP A 28 9.63 -0.96 7.21
N CYS A 29 9.67 0.17 6.50
CA CYS A 29 8.63 1.18 6.57
C CYS A 29 7.29 0.68 5.99
N LEU A 30 7.30 0.04 4.82
CA LEU A 30 6.09 -0.54 4.21
C LEU A 30 5.44 -1.58 5.11
N CYS A 31 6.23 -2.45 5.75
CA CYS A 31 5.70 -3.44 6.67
C CYS A 31 5.06 -2.85 7.93
N ASN A 32 5.35 -1.61 8.29
CA ASN A 32 4.90 -0.98 9.53
C ASN A 32 3.96 0.22 9.31
N ALA A 33 3.80 0.69 8.08
CA ALA A 33 2.97 1.84 7.77
C ALA A 33 1.53 1.43 7.41
N THR A 34 0.61 2.36 7.63
CA THR A 34 -0.80 2.29 7.21
C THR A 34 -1.12 3.32 6.13
N ARG A 35 -0.23 4.29 5.91
CA ARG A 35 -0.31 5.24 4.80
C ARG A 35 1.08 5.55 4.28
N PHE A 36 1.20 5.69 2.97
CA PHE A 36 2.42 6.05 2.27
C PHE A 36 2.14 7.10 1.19
N ASP A 37 2.72 8.26 1.34
CA ASP A 37 2.67 9.34 0.35
C ASP A 37 4.05 9.42 -0.33
N LEU A 38 4.06 9.29 -1.65
CA LEU A 38 5.29 9.17 -2.44
C LEU A 38 5.28 10.12 -3.63
N MET A 39 6.35 10.89 -3.78
CA MET A 39 6.63 11.65 -4.99
C MET A 39 7.86 11.10 -5.69
N LEU A 40 7.70 10.74 -6.95
CA LEU A 40 8.73 10.23 -7.84
C LEU A 40 8.95 11.17 -9.00
N GLY A 41 10.18 11.61 -9.21
CA GLY A 41 10.53 12.39 -10.38
C GLY A 41 10.35 11.63 -11.68
N PHE A 42 10.64 10.32 -11.67
CA PHE A 42 10.42 9.39 -12.77
C PHE A 42 9.82 8.10 -12.28
N PHE A 43 8.90 7.58 -13.04
CA PHE A 43 8.39 6.24 -12.85
C PHE A 43 9.24 5.28 -13.70
N SER A 44 10.18 4.60 -13.10
CA SER A 44 11.03 3.61 -13.77
C SER A 44 10.80 2.21 -13.20
N SER A 45 11.07 1.17 -14.00
CA SER A 45 10.99 -0.23 -13.55
C SER A 45 11.79 -0.49 -12.28
N SER A 46 12.82 0.26 -12.10
CA SER A 46 13.74 0.16 -11.00
C SER A 46 13.25 0.86 -9.73
N ALA A 47 12.49 1.96 -9.83
CA ALA A 47 11.76 2.54 -8.70
C ALA A 47 10.79 1.52 -8.10
N ILE A 48 10.13 0.78 -8.96
CA ILE A 48 9.21 -0.29 -8.67
C ILE A 48 9.90 -1.42 -7.91
N SER A 49 11.08 -1.78 -8.31
CA SER A 49 11.82 -2.91 -7.76
C SER A 49 12.12 -2.81 -6.27
N ILE A 50 12.39 -1.61 -5.76
CA ILE A 50 12.63 -1.41 -4.32
C ILE A 50 11.33 -1.47 -3.54
N LEU A 51 10.28 -0.85 -4.07
CA LEU A 51 8.97 -0.79 -3.42
C LEU A 51 8.26 -2.14 -3.40
N ALA A 52 8.58 -3.06 -4.33
CA ALA A 52 7.96 -4.37 -4.39
C ALA A 52 8.20 -5.22 -3.12
N ASN A 53 9.24 -4.93 -2.36
CA ASN A 53 9.54 -5.67 -1.13
C ASN A 53 8.82 -5.04 0.08
N GLY A 54 7.87 -5.74 0.65
CA GLY A 54 7.03 -5.29 1.78
C GLY A 54 5.69 -4.67 1.35
N PHE A 55 5.42 -4.58 0.04
CA PHE A 55 4.21 -3.93 -0.45
C PHE A 55 2.95 -4.76 -0.18
N ALA A 56 2.99 -6.08 -0.35
CA ALA A 56 1.87 -6.96 -0.01
C ALA A 56 1.57 -6.92 1.51
N THR A 57 2.59 -6.82 2.35
CA THR A 57 2.41 -6.61 3.79
C THR A 57 1.74 -5.27 4.08
N PHE A 58 2.14 -4.20 3.39
CA PHE A 58 1.48 -2.89 3.48
C PHE A 58 -0.01 -2.98 3.12
N LEU A 59 -0.36 -3.68 2.03
CA LEU A 59 -1.75 -3.91 1.63
C LEU A 59 -2.53 -4.69 2.70
N TYR A 60 -1.92 -5.74 3.25
CA TYR A 60 -2.50 -6.57 4.31
C TYR A 60 -2.81 -5.75 5.57
N ASN A 61 -1.93 -4.82 5.94
CA ASN A 61 -2.09 -3.91 7.08
C ASN A 61 -3.15 -2.80 6.83
N GLY A 62 -3.84 -2.84 5.71
CA GLY A 62 -4.85 -1.83 5.39
C GLY A 62 -4.27 -0.56 4.75
N GLY A 63 -3.06 -0.62 4.23
CA GLY A 63 -2.32 0.50 3.68
C GLY A 63 -3.07 1.30 2.63
N LYS A 64 -2.92 2.63 2.70
CA LYS A 64 -3.41 3.59 1.71
C LYS A 64 -2.23 4.35 1.12
N MET A 65 -2.29 4.68 -0.16
CA MET A 65 -1.18 5.34 -0.85
C MET A 65 -1.63 6.60 -1.56
N ARG A 66 -0.78 7.62 -1.57
CA ARG A 66 -0.83 8.72 -2.55
C ARG A 66 0.45 8.66 -3.38
N LEU A 67 0.30 8.65 -4.69
CA LEU A 67 1.42 8.51 -5.62
C LEU A 67 1.42 9.68 -6.59
N ILE A 68 2.47 10.48 -6.54
CA ILE A 68 2.71 11.60 -7.46
C ILE A 68 3.84 11.21 -8.40
N ILE A 69 3.61 11.32 -9.70
CA ILE A 69 4.54 10.91 -10.75
C ILE A 69 4.72 12.08 -11.72
N ASN A 70 5.96 12.33 -12.12
CA ASN A 70 6.24 13.24 -13.21
C ASN A 70 6.19 12.51 -14.56
N ASP A 71 5.44 13.05 -15.53
CA ASP A 71 5.20 12.44 -16.84
C ASP A 71 6.33 12.73 -17.85
N ILE A 72 7.31 13.57 -17.56
CA ILE A 72 8.23 14.03 -18.61
C ILE A 72 9.54 13.25 -18.65
N LEU A 73 9.74 12.57 -19.78
CA LEU A 73 11.05 12.39 -20.37
C LEU A 73 11.46 13.72 -21.04
N THR A 74 12.62 14.27 -20.69
CA THR A 74 13.16 15.39 -21.48
C THR A 74 13.41 14.96 -22.93
N GLU A 75 13.39 15.91 -23.87
CA GLU A 75 13.78 15.62 -25.25
C GLU A 75 15.21 15.05 -25.33
N ASN A 76 16.10 15.42 -24.43
CA ASN A 76 17.43 14.84 -24.31
C ASN A 76 17.40 13.36 -23.89
N ASP A 77 16.53 12.99 -22.96
CA ASP A 77 16.35 11.60 -22.54
C ASP A 77 15.71 10.77 -23.66
N LYS A 78 14.70 11.30 -24.33
CA LYS A 78 14.11 10.68 -25.53
C LYS A 78 15.15 10.48 -26.63
N ASN A 79 15.99 11.47 -26.87
CA ASN A 79 17.07 11.41 -27.87
C ASN A 79 18.19 10.46 -27.47
N ALA A 80 18.55 10.37 -26.19
CA ALA A 80 19.51 9.40 -25.68
C ALA A 80 18.98 7.95 -25.81
N ILE A 81 17.71 7.75 -25.53
CA ILE A 81 17.01 6.48 -25.76
C ILE A 81 17.01 6.09 -27.23
N ALA A 82 16.60 7.02 -28.11
CA ALA A 82 16.53 6.79 -29.56
C ALA A 82 17.90 6.53 -30.20
N LYS A 83 18.97 7.11 -29.66
CA LYS A 83 20.34 6.93 -30.17
C LYS A 83 21.04 5.68 -29.67
N GLY A 84 20.43 4.89 -28.78
CA GLY A 84 21.05 3.65 -28.28
C GLY A 84 22.40 3.88 -27.58
N VAL A 85 22.62 5.05 -27.00
CA VAL A 85 23.91 5.51 -26.48
C VAL A 85 24.36 4.72 -25.26
N ASN A 86 23.48 3.93 -24.63
CA ASN A 86 23.85 3.03 -23.58
C ASN A 86 23.10 1.69 -23.69
N PRO A 87 23.68 0.66 -24.34
CA PRO A 87 23.05 -0.67 -24.43
C PRO A 87 22.89 -1.36 -23.08
N ASN A 88 23.51 -0.85 -22.01
CA ASN A 88 23.38 -1.32 -20.64
C ASN A 88 22.54 -0.37 -19.75
N ALA A 89 21.98 0.70 -20.31
CA ALA A 89 20.99 1.48 -19.58
C ALA A 89 19.78 0.60 -19.36
N ASP A 90 19.53 0.21 -18.11
CA ASP A 90 18.29 -0.45 -17.74
C ASP A 90 17.13 0.50 -18.07
N LEU A 91 16.54 0.29 -19.23
CA LEU A 91 15.31 0.89 -19.70
C LEU A 91 14.18 -0.07 -19.31
N PRO A 92 12.99 0.40 -19.14
CA PRO A 92 12.37 1.53 -19.81
C PRO A 92 11.89 2.62 -18.84
N TYR A 93 12.06 3.86 -19.24
CA TYR A 93 11.19 4.93 -18.78
C TYR A 93 9.78 4.60 -19.25
N PHE A 94 8.83 4.49 -18.33
CA PHE A 94 7.48 4.14 -18.70
C PHE A 94 6.81 5.30 -19.42
N ASN A 95 6.49 5.09 -20.67
CA ASN A 95 5.46 5.87 -21.30
C ASN A 95 4.13 5.38 -20.72
N LEU A 96 3.57 6.14 -19.78
CA LEU A 96 2.31 5.82 -19.11
C LEU A 96 1.12 5.68 -20.08
N SER A 97 1.27 6.07 -21.35
CA SER A 97 0.27 5.84 -22.38
C SER A 97 0.32 4.45 -23.02
N ASP A 98 1.34 3.63 -22.73
CA ASP A 98 1.53 2.29 -23.32
C ASP A 98 1.92 1.23 -22.26
N ILE A 99 1.18 1.22 -21.18
CA ILE A 99 1.44 0.33 -20.02
C ILE A 99 1.30 -1.15 -20.41
N GLU A 100 0.43 -1.49 -21.35
CA GLU A 100 0.21 -2.87 -21.79
C GLU A 100 1.46 -3.52 -22.35
N ASN A 101 2.09 -2.88 -23.35
CA ASN A 101 3.33 -3.40 -23.93
C ASN A 101 4.49 -3.42 -22.93
N ILE A 102 4.52 -2.46 -22.01
CA ILE A 102 5.54 -2.38 -20.98
C ILE A 102 5.40 -3.57 -19.99
N TYR A 103 4.18 -3.85 -19.52
CA TYR A 103 3.94 -4.90 -18.54
C TYR A 103 4.44 -6.27 -19.00
N GLU A 104 4.31 -6.60 -20.28
CA GLU A 104 4.78 -7.88 -20.83
C GLU A 104 6.30 -8.05 -20.73
N THR A 105 7.05 -6.96 -20.82
CA THR A 105 8.52 -6.96 -20.80
C THR A 105 9.11 -6.92 -19.38
N LEU A 106 8.28 -6.72 -18.35
CA LEU A 106 8.72 -6.56 -16.97
C LEU A 106 9.19 -7.87 -16.32
N SER A 107 10.11 -7.74 -15.37
CA SER A 107 10.47 -8.84 -14.47
C SER A 107 9.28 -9.25 -13.57
N GLU A 108 9.29 -10.46 -13.04
CA GLU A 108 8.26 -10.94 -12.09
C GLU A 108 8.04 -9.98 -10.93
N ARG A 109 9.10 -9.35 -10.43
CA ARG A 109 9.06 -8.40 -9.33
C ARG A 109 8.37 -7.10 -9.71
N ASP A 110 8.67 -6.60 -10.90
CA ASP A 110 8.08 -5.35 -11.39
C ASP A 110 6.59 -5.57 -11.71
N LYS A 111 6.24 -6.72 -12.28
CA LYS A 111 4.84 -7.15 -12.45
C LYS A 111 4.09 -7.20 -11.12
N HIS A 112 4.72 -7.74 -10.09
CA HIS A 112 4.12 -7.82 -8.75
C HIS A 112 3.77 -6.43 -8.19
N PHE A 113 4.62 -5.42 -8.39
CA PHE A 113 4.30 -4.05 -7.99
C PHE A 113 3.06 -3.52 -8.71
N PHE A 114 2.96 -3.71 -10.03
CA PHE A 114 1.77 -3.31 -10.78
C PHE A 114 0.51 -4.06 -10.34
N ASP A 115 0.62 -5.33 -10.01
CA ASP A 115 -0.46 -6.11 -9.42
C ASP A 115 -0.95 -5.49 -8.10
N CYS A 116 -0.02 -5.05 -7.25
CA CYS A 116 -0.33 -4.37 -5.99
C CYS A 116 -0.98 -3.00 -6.22
N ILE A 117 -0.47 -2.19 -7.16
CA ILE A 117 -1.09 -0.90 -7.53
C ILE A 117 -2.50 -1.11 -8.08
N SER A 118 -2.68 -2.08 -8.97
CA SER A 118 -4.00 -2.45 -9.49
C SER A 118 -4.97 -2.86 -8.37
N TRP A 119 -4.50 -3.62 -7.41
CA TRP A 119 -5.28 -4.00 -6.24
C TRP A 119 -5.69 -2.76 -5.41
N LEU A 120 -4.77 -1.82 -5.18
CA LEU A 120 -5.06 -0.56 -4.50
C LEU A 120 -6.11 0.29 -5.23
N ILE A 121 -6.02 0.37 -6.57
CA ILE A 121 -6.99 1.09 -7.41
C ILE A 121 -8.38 0.48 -7.24
N ARG A 122 -8.51 -0.85 -7.40
CA ARG A 122 -9.79 -1.56 -7.27
C ARG A 122 -10.43 -1.44 -5.88
N ASN A 123 -9.61 -1.28 -4.85
CA ASN A 123 -10.09 -1.14 -3.47
C ASN A 123 -10.20 0.32 -3.00
N ASN A 124 -10.06 1.30 -3.91
CA ASN A 124 -10.09 2.74 -3.60
C ASN A 124 -9.11 3.13 -2.47
N ARG A 125 -7.90 2.57 -2.51
CA ARG A 125 -6.85 2.80 -1.51
C ARG A 125 -5.64 3.55 -2.06
N ILE A 126 -5.70 4.02 -3.30
CA ILE A 126 -4.65 4.85 -3.89
C ILE A 126 -5.25 6.07 -4.57
N GLU A 127 -4.60 7.20 -4.36
CA GLU A 127 -4.76 8.42 -5.15
C GLU A 127 -3.52 8.62 -5.99
N ILE A 128 -3.69 8.80 -7.31
CA ILE A 128 -2.59 9.00 -8.25
C ILE A 128 -2.72 10.39 -8.85
N LYS A 129 -1.63 11.14 -8.85
CA LYS A 129 -1.48 12.40 -9.57
C LYS A 129 -0.32 12.28 -10.55
N ILE A 130 -0.54 12.73 -11.77
CA ILE A 130 0.51 12.82 -12.78
C ILE A 130 0.70 14.30 -13.08
N ILE A 131 1.93 14.76 -12.92
CA ILE A 131 2.29 16.17 -13.08
C ILE A 131 3.33 16.34 -14.20
N SER A 132 3.35 17.52 -14.76
CA SER A 132 4.33 17.95 -15.75
C SER A 132 4.67 19.42 -15.49
N PRO A 133 5.94 19.85 -15.51
CA PRO A 133 6.30 21.26 -15.40
C PRO A 133 5.63 22.11 -16.46
N LYS A 134 4.97 23.21 -16.08
CA LYS A 134 4.25 24.10 -17.05
C LYS A 134 5.12 24.66 -18.17
N ASN A 135 6.39 24.89 -17.90
CA ASN A 135 7.29 25.54 -18.85
C ASN A 135 8.09 24.56 -19.71
N GLY A 136 7.84 23.24 -19.60
CA GLY A 136 8.58 22.22 -20.35
C GLY A 136 10.09 22.16 -20.08
N LEU A 137 10.57 23.01 -19.15
CA LEU A 137 11.98 23.14 -18.79
C LEU A 137 12.14 22.70 -17.33
N GLY A 138 12.70 21.53 -17.19
CA GLY A 138 13.04 20.97 -15.88
C GLY A 138 12.17 19.79 -15.50
N ILE A 139 12.77 18.92 -14.74
CA ILE A 139 12.15 17.72 -14.19
C ILE A 139 12.28 17.84 -12.69
N SER A 140 11.20 17.58 -11.97
CA SER A 140 11.34 17.35 -10.54
C SER A 140 12.12 16.05 -10.36
N HIS A 141 13.40 16.17 -10.00
CA HIS A 141 14.22 15.02 -9.62
C HIS A 141 13.98 14.58 -8.17
N THR A 142 13.04 15.20 -7.50
CA THR A 142 12.74 14.95 -6.11
C THR A 142 12.20 13.53 -5.92
N LYS A 143 12.77 12.83 -4.98
CA LYS A 143 12.31 11.52 -4.52
C LYS A 143 12.12 11.64 -3.04
N SER A 144 10.94 12.06 -2.68
CA SER A 144 10.54 12.31 -1.30
C SER A 144 9.25 11.58 -0.99
N GLY A 145 9.02 11.34 0.26
CA GLY A 145 7.79 10.73 0.70
C GLY A 145 7.66 10.67 2.20
N VAL A 146 6.49 10.23 2.63
CA VAL A 146 6.15 10.19 4.04
C VAL A 146 5.39 8.89 4.36
N PHE A 147 5.86 8.17 5.37
CA PHE A 147 5.19 7.02 5.95
C PHE A 147 4.48 7.39 7.23
N TYR A 148 3.32 6.78 7.46
CA TYR A 148 2.50 6.97 8.67
C TYR A 148 2.07 5.60 9.20
N ASP A 149 2.12 5.42 10.53
CA ASP A 149 1.59 4.22 11.19
C ASP A 149 0.34 4.49 12.04
N GLY A 150 -0.20 5.68 11.98
CA GLY A 150 -1.32 6.16 12.78
C GLY A 150 -0.89 6.94 14.03
N ILE A 151 0.37 6.84 14.45
CA ILE A 151 0.95 7.54 15.61
C ILE A 151 2.18 8.33 15.18
N ASN A 152 3.10 7.67 14.48
CA ASN A 152 4.40 8.22 14.10
C ASN A 152 4.46 8.54 12.61
N VAL A 153 5.32 9.49 12.28
CA VAL A 153 5.53 9.97 10.91
C VAL A 153 7.02 9.94 10.59
N VAL A 154 7.34 9.38 9.43
CA VAL A 154 8.71 9.30 8.91
C VAL A 154 8.75 9.88 7.51
N GLY A 155 9.45 10.99 7.34
CA GLY A 155 9.75 11.59 6.05
C GLY A 155 11.10 11.12 5.51
N PHE A 156 11.24 11.10 4.20
CA PHE A 156 12.53 10.87 3.54
C PHE A 156 12.68 11.76 2.31
N ASP A 157 13.92 12.09 2.03
CA ASP A 157 14.34 12.82 0.84
C ASP A 157 15.71 12.31 0.38
N GLY A 158 15.91 12.22 -0.95
CA GLY A 158 17.18 11.73 -1.48
C GLY A 158 17.25 11.62 -2.99
N SER A 159 18.44 11.21 -3.43
CA SER A 159 18.76 10.96 -4.84
C SER A 159 18.41 9.54 -5.29
N CYS A 160 17.74 8.75 -4.44
CA CYS A 160 17.52 7.35 -4.71
C CYS A 160 16.74 7.17 -6.02
N ASN A 161 17.48 7.17 -7.13
CA ASN A 161 16.95 6.64 -8.38
C ASN A 161 16.75 5.17 -8.12
N PHE A 162 15.53 4.79 -7.87
CA PHE A 162 15.13 3.44 -7.63
C PHE A 162 15.48 2.47 -8.79
N SER A 163 16.70 2.49 -9.37
CA SER A 163 17.08 1.63 -10.49
C SER A 163 17.69 0.29 -10.06
N LYS A 164 17.52 -0.78 -10.86
CA LYS A 164 18.07 -2.10 -10.62
C LYS A 164 19.61 -2.05 -10.55
N THR A 165 20.22 -1.22 -11.38
CA THR A 165 21.62 -0.83 -11.31
C THR A 165 21.91 -0.04 -10.02
N ALA A 166 20.97 0.71 -9.48
CA ALA A 166 21.13 1.44 -8.23
C ALA A 166 21.32 0.52 -7.01
N LEU A 167 20.65 -0.63 -6.99
CA LEU A 167 20.83 -1.61 -5.91
C LEU A 167 22.17 -2.36 -5.97
N ILE A 168 22.77 -2.49 -7.16
CA ILE A 168 23.96 -3.29 -7.37
C ILE A 168 25.16 -2.41 -7.77
N ASP A 169 24.97 -1.41 -8.62
CA ASP A 169 26.05 -0.65 -9.27
C ASP A 169 26.13 0.82 -8.86
N ASN A 170 25.01 1.49 -8.58
CA ASN A 170 24.99 2.90 -8.19
C ASN A 170 25.07 3.09 -6.67
N ILE A 171 25.63 4.23 -6.27
CA ILE A 171 25.68 4.64 -4.87
C ILE A 171 24.48 5.56 -4.62
N GLU A 172 23.42 5.00 -4.09
CA GLU A 172 22.23 5.75 -3.71
C GLU A 172 22.25 6.12 -2.24
N SER A 173 21.69 7.27 -1.91
CA SER A 173 21.55 7.69 -0.52
C SER A 173 20.23 8.42 -0.30
N LEU A 174 19.66 8.22 0.87
CA LEU A 174 18.51 8.96 1.34
C LEU A 174 18.71 9.40 2.79
N THR A 175 18.15 10.55 3.11
CA THR A 175 18.09 11.09 4.47
C THR A 175 16.67 10.89 5.00
N VAL A 176 16.57 10.47 6.24
CA VAL A 176 15.30 10.17 6.89
C VAL A 176 15.10 11.12 8.05
N SER A 177 13.90 11.65 8.19
CA SER A 177 13.45 12.47 9.30
C SER A 177 12.34 11.74 10.05
N CYS A 178 12.49 11.65 11.37
CA CYS A 178 11.51 11.01 12.25
C CYS A 178 10.88 12.03 13.19
N ASP A 179 9.56 12.02 13.35
CA ASP A 179 8.85 13.00 14.17
C ASP A 179 9.24 12.97 15.65
N TRP A 180 9.78 11.85 16.12
CA TRP A 180 10.29 11.70 17.50
C TRP A 180 11.72 12.21 17.71
N ASP A 181 12.43 12.65 16.65
CA ASP A 181 13.81 13.11 16.75
C ASP A 181 13.91 14.64 17.06
N GLY A 182 12.77 15.32 17.16
CA GLY A 182 12.69 16.69 17.60
C GLY A 182 12.12 17.68 16.59
N LYS A 183 12.05 18.95 16.98
CA LYS A 183 11.33 20.00 16.22
C LYS A 183 11.88 20.23 14.80
N ILE A 184 13.19 20.10 14.60
CA ILE A 184 13.82 20.30 13.29
C ILE A 184 13.37 19.21 12.33
N GLU A 185 13.34 17.94 12.78
CA GLU A 185 12.91 16.83 11.94
C GLU A 185 11.41 16.90 11.63
N ILE A 186 10.60 17.31 12.60
CA ILE A 186 9.18 17.61 12.36
C ILE A 186 9.01 18.71 11.29
N ALA A 187 9.81 19.77 11.32
CA ALA A 187 9.73 20.84 10.32
C ALA A 187 10.07 20.36 8.92
N LYS A 188 11.07 19.46 8.77
CA LYS A 188 11.41 18.83 7.48
C LYS A 188 10.25 17.94 6.97
N ILE A 189 9.68 17.13 7.84
CA ILE A 189 8.51 16.30 7.50
C ILE A 189 7.35 17.16 7.03
N ASN A 190 7.04 18.24 7.77
CA ASN A 190 5.95 19.16 7.43
C ASN A 190 6.18 19.84 6.08
N ALA A 191 7.43 20.15 5.71
CA ALA A 191 7.75 20.71 4.40
C ALA A 191 7.42 19.72 3.26
N ILE A 192 7.84 18.46 3.41
CA ILE A 192 7.51 17.39 2.43
C ILE A 192 5.99 17.19 2.36
N GLN A 193 5.31 17.13 3.50
CA GLN A 193 3.85 16.96 3.54
C GLN A 193 3.11 18.11 2.86
N LYS A 194 3.58 19.34 3.05
CA LYS A 194 2.98 20.54 2.44
C LYS A 194 3.10 20.47 0.91
N GLU A 195 4.29 20.17 0.39
CA GLU A 195 4.53 20.02 -1.05
C GLU A 195 3.62 18.94 -1.66
N LEU A 196 3.56 17.75 -1.04
CA LEU A 196 2.70 16.67 -1.48
C LEU A 196 1.21 17.09 -1.45
N GLU A 197 0.78 17.79 -0.43
CA GLU A 197 -0.61 18.21 -0.27
C GLU A 197 -1.01 19.28 -1.28
N GLU A 198 -0.13 20.25 -1.59
CA GLU A 198 -0.35 21.28 -2.60
C GLU A 198 -0.56 20.64 -3.99
N ILE A 199 0.23 19.61 -4.33
CA ILE A 199 0.07 18.88 -5.59
C ILE A 199 -1.22 18.04 -5.58
N VAL A 200 -1.52 17.32 -4.51
CA VAL A 200 -2.74 16.51 -4.42
C VAL A 200 -4.01 17.37 -4.54
N GLN A 201 -4.00 18.56 -3.95
CA GLN A 201 -5.10 19.52 -4.03
C GLN A 201 -5.10 20.36 -5.31
N GLU A 202 -4.18 20.11 -6.24
CA GLU A 202 -4.02 20.85 -7.51
C GLU A 202 -3.81 22.36 -7.32
N LYS A 203 -3.11 22.73 -6.24
CA LYS A 203 -2.81 24.11 -5.88
C LYS A 203 -1.43 24.59 -6.32
N ASP A 204 -0.56 23.66 -6.73
CA ASP A 204 0.76 24.03 -7.26
C ASP A 204 0.62 24.53 -8.70
N ASP A 205 0.82 25.83 -8.91
CA ASP A 205 0.73 26.51 -10.20
C ASP A 205 1.99 26.38 -11.05
N THR A 206 3.02 25.77 -10.58
CA THR A 206 4.26 25.52 -11.35
C THR A 206 4.15 24.26 -12.23
N VAL A 207 3.17 23.38 -11.96
CA VAL A 207 2.94 22.14 -12.69
C VAL A 207 1.59 22.12 -13.41
N SER A 208 1.49 21.32 -14.44
CA SER A 208 0.23 20.93 -15.11
C SER A 208 -0.17 19.54 -14.65
N TYR A 209 -1.47 19.31 -14.50
CA TYR A 209 -2.04 18.03 -14.07
C TYR A 209 -2.56 17.25 -15.26
N ILE A 210 -2.22 15.97 -15.34
CA ILE A 210 -2.60 15.07 -16.43
C ILE A 210 -3.67 14.12 -15.94
N SER A 211 -4.68 13.87 -16.78
CA SER A 211 -5.76 12.94 -16.44
C SER A 211 -5.24 11.50 -16.25
N VAL A 212 -5.62 10.88 -15.13
CA VAL A 212 -5.18 9.53 -14.75
C VAL A 212 -6.18 8.42 -15.05
N GLU A 213 -7.36 8.73 -15.56
CA GLU A 213 -8.45 7.75 -15.70
C GLU A 213 -8.11 6.64 -16.69
N ASN A 214 -7.50 6.98 -17.82
CA ASN A 214 -7.07 5.99 -18.80
C ASN A 214 -5.98 5.06 -18.22
N ILE A 215 -5.03 5.63 -17.50
CA ILE A 215 -3.92 4.91 -16.85
C ILE A 215 -4.44 3.96 -15.78
N LYS A 216 -5.37 4.40 -14.94
CA LYS A 216 -6.03 3.54 -13.95
C LYS A 216 -6.75 2.37 -14.61
N THR A 217 -7.46 2.62 -15.70
CA THR A 217 -8.17 1.59 -16.47
C THR A 217 -7.19 0.56 -17.02
N GLN A 218 -6.12 0.99 -17.67
CA GLN A 218 -5.08 0.11 -18.20
C GLN A 218 -4.43 -0.72 -17.08
N LEU A 219 -3.98 -0.09 -15.99
CA LEU A 219 -3.39 -0.79 -14.84
C LEU A 219 -4.32 -1.85 -14.26
N THR A 220 -5.62 -1.55 -14.19
CA THR A 220 -6.61 -2.49 -13.68
C THR A 220 -6.81 -3.68 -14.61
N ASN A 221 -6.79 -3.46 -15.92
CA ASN A 221 -6.96 -4.51 -16.92
C ASN A 221 -5.77 -5.47 -16.98
N ILE A 222 -4.56 -4.93 -16.93
CA ILE A 222 -3.31 -5.70 -17.11
C ILE A 222 -3.02 -6.61 -15.94
N ALA A 223 -3.12 -6.07 -14.71
CA ALA A 223 -2.72 -6.80 -13.51
C ALA A 223 -3.73 -7.87 -13.07
N GLY A 224 -4.86 -8.04 -13.78
CA GLY A 224 -5.85 -9.07 -13.48
C GLY A 224 -6.53 -8.91 -12.11
N ASN A 225 -7.27 -9.97 -11.68
CA ASN A 225 -8.05 -9.98 -10.46
C ASN A 225 -7.35 -10.73 -9.31
N LYS A 226 -6.06 -10.48 -9.08
CA LYS A 226 -5.34 -11.12 -7.97
C LYS A 226 -5.95 -10.74 -6.62
N SER A 227 -6.14 -11.74 -5.77
CA SER A 227 -6.54 -11.55 -4.39
C SER A 227 -5.37 -11.06 -3.54
N LEU A 228 -5.65 -10.57 -2.33
CA LEU A 228 -4.59 -10.21 -1.40
C LEU A 228 -3.69 -11.41 -1.05
N THR A 229 -4.26 -12.60 -0.95
CA THR A 229 -3.52 -13.85 -0.69
C THR A 229 -2.56 -14.15 -1.83
N ASP A 230 -3.01 -14.01 -3.08
CA ASP A 230 -2.14 -14.23 -4.26
C ASP A 230 -0.96 -13.24 -4.28
N LEU A 231 -1.21 -11.99 -3.88
CA LEU A 231 -0.14 -10.98 -3.78
C LEU A 231 0.87 -11.31 -2.69
N LEU A 232 0.42 -11.76 -1.52
CA LEU A 232 1.30 -12.19 -0.43
C LEU A 232 2.17 -13.39 -0.85
N GLU A 233 1.59 -14.39 -1.48
CA GLU A 233 2.31 -15.57 -1.98
C GLU A 233 3.28 -15.23 -3.13
N SER A 234 2.86 -14.33 -4.04
CA SER A 234 3.73 -13.84 -5.12
C SER A 234 4.96 -13.12 -4.57
N GLU A 235 4.79 -12.21 -3.60
CA GLU A 235 5.91 -11.51 -2.97
C GLU A 235 6.84 -12.47 -2.23
N TYR A 236 6.31 -13.44 -1.50
CA TYR A 236 7.11 -14.46 -0.83
C TYR A 236 8.00 -15.24 -1.80
N ASN A 237 7.44 -15.69 -2.93
CA ASN A 237 8.19 -16.41 -3.96
C ASN A 237 9.29 -15.56 -4.59
N ILE A 238 9.03 -14.28 -4.81
CA ILE A 238 10.01 -13.32 -5.33
C ILE A 238 11.17 -13.15 -4.33
N LEU A 239 10.86 -12.92 -3.06
CA LEU A 239 11.87 -12.77 -2.01
C LEU A 239 12.71 -14.05 -1.86
N GLN A 240 12.10 -15.21 -1.93
CA GLN A 240 12.79 -16.51 -1.87
C GLN A 240 13.79 -16.69 -3.03
N LYS A 241 13.40 -16.36 -4.26
CA LYS A 241 14.28 -16.39 -5.42
C LYS A 241 15.42 -15.38 -5.31
N GLN A 242 15.15 -14.18 -4.81
CA GLN A 242 16.15 -13.12 -4.68
C GLN A 242 17.22 -13.44 -3.63
N SER A 243 16.82 -13.97 -2.48
CA SER A 243 17.75 -14.29 -1.39
C SER A 243 18.81 -15.33 -1.81
N GLN A 244 18.51 -16.19 -2.80
CA GLN A 244 19.45 -17.19 -3.32
C GLN A 244 20.59 -16.62 -4.19
N HIS A 245 20.41 -15.43 -4.75
CA HIS A 245 21.34 -14.85 -5.73
C HIS A 245 22.10 -13.62 -5.23
N ILE A 246 21.80 -13.13 -4.03
CA ILE A 246 22.42 -11.91 -3.49
C ILE A 246 23.63 -12.24 -2.63
N THR A 247 24.78 -11.66 -2.99
CA THR A 247 26.04 -11.79 -2.29
C THR A 247 26.23 -10.78 -1.15
N SER A 248 25.50 -9.66 -1.17
CA SER A 248 25.57 -8.64 -0.12
C SER A 248 24.88 -9.11 1.16
N THR A 249 25.64 -9.21 2.23
CA THR A 249 25.15 -9.66 3.55
C THR A 249 24.04 -8.75 4.12
N SER A 250 24.14 -7.44 3.90
CA SER A 250 23.14 -6.47 4.39
C SER A 250 21.81 -6.58 3.65
N ILE A 251 21.87 -6.69 2.33
CA ILE A 251 20.67 -6.87 1.49
C ILE A 251 20.04 -8.24 1.80
N HIS A 252 20.85 -9.29 1.91
CA HIS A 252 20.35 -10.63 2.24
C HIS A 252 19.60 -10.64 3.58
N LYS A 253 20.14 -10.00 4.62
CA LYS A 253 19.45 -9.88 5.93
C LYS A 253 18.12 -9.12 5.82
N ALA A 254 18.06 -8.05 5.02
CA ALA A 254 16.83 -7.29 4.83
C ALA A 254 15.75 -8.12 4.13
N LEU A 255 16.12 -8.89 3.11
CA LEU A 255 15.20 -9.78 2.38
C LEU A 255 14.71 -10.94 3.24
N GLU A 256 15.59 -11.60 3.99
CA GLU A 256 15.20 -12.68 4.91
C GLU A 256 14.20 -12.15 5.97
N LYS A 257 14.48 -11.01 6.58
CA LYS A 257 13.55 -10.38 7.53
C LYS A 257 12.19 -10.09 6.93
N ALA A 258 12.14 -9.61 5.68
CA ALA A 258 10.88 -9.37 4.96
C ALA A 258 10.15 -10.68 4.67
N LYS A 259 10.88 -11.72 4.26
CA LYS A 259 10.36 -13.06 3.98
C LYS A 259 9.74 -13.69 5.23
N ASP A 260 10.45 -13.68 6.37
CA ASP A 260 9.96 -14.25 7.63
C ASP A 260 8.66 -13.58 8.11
N ARG A 261 8.57 -12.24 7.96
CA ARG A 261 7.34 -11.49 8.26
C ARG A 261 6.18 -11.93 7.37
N LEU A 262 6.46 -12.06 6.09
CA LEU A 262 5.45 -12.42 5.09
C LEU A 262 4.94 -13.85 5.31
N GLU A 263 5.84 -14.78 5.62
CA GLU A 263 5.51 -16.17 5.95
C GLU A 263 4.56 -16.25 7.15
N ALA A 264 4.87 -15.51 8.22
CA ALA A 264 3.99 -15.43 9.39
C ALA A 264 2.59 -14.85 9.08
N ILE A 265 2.49 -13.93 8.12
CA ILE A 265 1.20 -13.39 7.65
C ILE A 265 0.45 -14.43 6.84
N ILE A 266 1.11 -15.11 5.89
CA ILE A 266 0.52 -16.15 5.04
C ILE A 266 -0.03 -17.29 5.91
N GLU A 267 0.72 -17.73 6.91
CA GLU A 267 0.25 -18.75 7.86
C GLU A 267 -1.00 -18.30 8.63
N LYS A 268 -1.03 -17.05 9.11
CA LYS A 268 -2.23 -16.50 9.76
C LYS A 268 -3.44 -16.50 8.84
N VAL A 269 -3.27 -16.07 7.59
CA VAL A 269 -4.34 -16.05 6.59
C VAL A 269 -4.83 -17.47 6.28
N LYS A 270 -3.92 -18.43 6.08
CA LYS A 270 -4.26 -19.85 5.85
C LYS A 270 -4.99 -20.46 7.04
N ASN A 271 -4.52 -20.21 8.26
CA ASN A 271 -5.16 -20.71 9.48
C ASN A 271 -6.55 -20.09 9.70
N THR A 272 -6.75 -18.83 9.31
CA THR A 272 -8.06 -18.17 9.37
C THR A 272 -9.02 -18.76 8.32
N ASN A 273 -8.52 -19.02 7.13
CA ASN A 273 -9.31 -19.66 6.06
C ASN A 273 -9.62 -21.13 6.39
N ASN A 274 -8.68 -21.87 6.96
CA ASN A 274 -8.91 -23.24 7.43
C ASN A 274 -9.91 -23.29 8.58
N ARG A 275 -9.90 -22.34 9.49
CA ARG A 275 -10.96 -22.21 10.51
C ARG A 275 -12.31 -21.84 9.91
N LYS A 276 -12.36 -21.09 8.79
CA LYS A 276 -13.59 -20.83 8.04
C LYS A 276 -14.04 -22.05 7.21
N SER A 277 -13.12 -22.90 6.75
CA SER A 277 -13.43 -24.09 5.97
C SER A 277 -13.76 -25.32 6.83
N THR A 278 -13.35 -25.34 8.10
CA THR A 278 -13.76 -26.34 9.11
C THR A 278 -14.99 -25.92 9.90
N SER A 279 -15.37 -24.62 9.87
CA SER A 279 -16.72 -24.23 10.22
C SER A 279 -17.60 -24.57 9.01
N THR A 280 -18.29 -25.74 9.06
CA THR A 280 -19.58 -25.91 8.39
C THR A 280 -20.25 -24.55 8.30
N THR A 281 -20.84 -24.21 7.16
CA THR A 281 -21.70 -23.05 6.94
C THR A 281 -22.53 -22.80 8.20
N SER A 282 -21.96 -22.09 9.17
CA SER A 282 -22.68 -21.71 10.37
C SER A 282 -23.63 -20.62 9.91
N THR A 283 -24.83 -21.03 9.55
CA THR A 283 -25.95 -20.10 9.45
C THR A 283 -25.90 -19.23 10.69
N PRO A 284 -25.94 -17.89 10.51
CA PRO A 284 -25.98 -17.00 11.65
C PRO A 284 -26.99 -17.50 12.69
N CYS A 285 -26.56 -17.65 13.93
CA CYS A 285 -27.40 -18.16 15.01
C CYS A 285 -27.32 -17.25 16.24
N PHE A 286 -28.29 -17.38 17.11
CA PHE A 286 -28.27 -16.64 18.37
C PHE A 286 -27.05 -17.07 19.21
N PRO A 287 -26.32 -16.14 19.87
CA PRO A 287 -25.03 -16.43 20.48
C PRO A 287 -25.11 -17.32 21.74
N TYR A 288 -26.30 -17.48 22.32
CA TYR A 288 -26.50 -18.32 23.49
C TYR A 288 -27.38 -19.54 23.18
N PRO A 289 -27.01 -20.73 23.67
CA PRO A 289 -27.79 -21.97 23.45
C PRO A 289 -29.24 -21.90 23.98
N SER A 290 -29.48 -21.10 25.00
CA SER A 290 -30.81 -20.85 25.57
C SER A 290 -31.74 -20.01 24.68
N GLY A 291 -31.21 -19.48 23.56
CA GLY A 291 -31.96 -18.57 22.68
C GLY A 291 -32.23 -17.17 23.28
N PRO A 292 -33.00 -16.34 22.58
CA PRO A 292 -33.36 -15.02 23.07
C PRO A 292 -34.34 -15.10 24.25
N ARG A 293 -34.20 -14.18 25.19
CA ARG A 293 -35.09 -14.04 26.34
C ARG A 293 -36.47 -13.55 25.90
N GLU A 294 -37.51 -13.80 26.71
CA GLU A 294 -38.90 -13.41 26.38
C GLU A 294 -39.06 -11.95 26.00
N TYR A 295 -38.41 -11.03 26.72
CA TYR A 295 -38.47 -9.60 26.39
C TYR A 295 -37.75 -9.25 25.08
N GLN A 296 -36.74 -10.02 24.64
CA GLN A 296 -36.09 -9.84 23.37
C GLN A 296 -36.93 -10.34 22.20
N ILE A 297 -37.69 -11.41 22.42
CA ILE A 297 -38.69 -11.95 21.50
C ILE A 297 -39.83 -10.92 21.34
N ALA A 298 -40.36 -10.41 22.44
CA ALA A 298 -41.40 -9.36 22.42
C ALA A 298 -40.92 -8.08 21.73
N ALA A 299 -39.67 -7.68 21.93
CA ALA A 299 -39.08 -6.54 21.25
C ALA A 299 -39.00 -6.76 19.73
N PHE A 300 -38.63 -7.95 19.30
CA PHE A 300 -38.61 -8.31 17.87
C PHE A 300 -40.01 -8.27 17.23
N GLU A 301 -41.01 -8.87 17.88
CA GLU A 301 -42.38 -8.89 17.33
C GLU A 301 -43.00 -7.47 17.27
N ASN A 302 -42.77 -6.64 18.28
CA ASN A 302 -43.17 -5.24 18.26
C ASN A 302 -42.49 -4.44 17.16
N TRP A 303 -41.18 -4.60 16.99
CA TRP A 303 -40.44 -3.94 15.90
C TRP A 303 -40.92 -4.39 14.52
N LYS A 304 -41.17 -5.68 14.34
CA LYS A 304 -41.68 -6.27 13.10
C LYS A 304 -43.10 -5.75 12.77
N SER A 305 -43.99 -5.74 13.75
CA SER A 305 -45.36 -5.23 13.57
C SER A 305 -45.41 -3.74 13.24
N ASN A 306 -44.44 -2.98 13.72
CA ASN A 306 -44.25 -1.56 13.44
C ASN A 306 -43.41 -1.27 12.17
N LYS A 307 -43.51 -2.14 11.16
CA LYS A 307 -42.81 -2.01 9.86
C LYS A 307 -41.30 -1.85 9.99
N GLN A 308 -40.72 -2.56 10.94
CA GLN A 308 -39.27 -2.55 11.24
C GLN A 308 -38.73 -1.19 11.68
N LYS A 309 -39.55 -0.41 12.36
CA LYS A 309 -39.19 0.89 12.95
C LYS A 309 -39.47 0.88 14.46
N GLY A 310 -38.60 1.49 15.23
CA GLY A 310 -38.80 1.61 16.66
C GLY A 310 -37.54 1.96 17.45
N LEU A 311 -37.74 2.28 18.73
CA LEU A 311 -36.71 2.55 19.69
C LEU A 311 -36.75 1.47 20.78
N PHE A 312 -35.63 0.78 21.01
CA PHE A 312 -35.49 -0.14 22.13
C PHE A 312 -35.07 0.61 23.40
N ALA A 313 -36.03 1.06 24.18
CA ALA A 313 -35.80 1.70 25.48
C ALA A 313 -35.48 0.62 26.53
N MET A 314 -34.21 0.30 26.68
CA MET A 314 -33.74 -0.78 27.56
C MET A 314 -32.66 -0.26 28.52
N ALA A 315 -32.66 -0.76 29.74
CA ALA A 315 -31.65 -0.42 30.77
C ALA A 315 -30.23 -0.86 30.35
N THR A 316 -29.22 -0.27 30.97
CA THR A 316 -27.83 -0.67 30.75
C THR A 316 -27.61 -2.11 31.24
N GLY A 317 -26.88 -2.92 30.47
CA GLY A 317 -26.61 -4.33 30.82
C GLY A 317 -27.71 -5.34 30.42
N THR A 318 -28.88 -4.89 29.92
CA THR A 318 -29.99 -5.78 29.53
C THR A 318 -29.88 -6.38 28.13
N GLY A 319 -28.75 -6.18 27.45
CA GLY A 319 -28.50 -6.80 26.14
C GLY A 319 -29.12 -6.06 24.94
N LYS A 320 -29.18 -4.73 24.95
CA LYS A 320 -29.67 -3.90 23.84
C LYS A 320 -29.10 -4.31 22.47
N THR A 321 -27.78 -4.44 22.40
CA THR A 321 -27.07 -4.84 21.18
C THR A 321 -27.51 -6.22 20.69
N ILE A 322 -27.62 -7.21 21.62
CA ILE A 322 -28.05 -8.56 21.26
C ILE A 322 -29.52 -8.57 20.80
N THR A 323 -30.39 -7.75 21.43
CA THR A 323 -31.78 -7.60 20.99
C THR A 323 -31.88 -7.05 19.56
N SER A 324 -31.10 -6.00 19.25
CA SER A 324 -31.04 -5.43 17.90
C SER A 324 -30.50 -6.42 16.88
N LEU A 325 -29.41 -7.13 17.19
CA LEU A 325 -28.83 -8.16 16.34
C LEU A 325 -29.77 -9.36 16.15
N ASN A 326 -30.59 -9.71 17.14
CA ASN A 326 -31.61 -10.74 17.02
C ASN A 326 -32.69 -10.36 15.98
N CYS A 327 -33.07 -9.09 15.91
CA CYS A 327 -33.99 -8.61 14.86
C CYS A 327 -33.40 -8.85 13.45
N LEU A 328 -32.12 -8.57 13.27
CA LEU A 328 -31.41 -8.83 12.00
C LEU A 328 -31.33 -10.32 11.71
N LEU A 329 -31.04 -11.13 12.72
CA LEU A 329 -30.97 -12.59 12.60
C LEU A 329 -32.29 -13.22 12.18
N GLU A 330 -33.39 -12.79 12.76
CA GLU A 330 -34.73 -13.30 12.41
C GLU A 330 -35.18 -12.89 10.99
N ILE A 331 -34.75 -11.75 10.50
CA ILE A 331 -34.94 -11.37 9.10
C ILE A 331 -34.08 -12.23 8.18
N TYR A 332 -32.81 -12.46 8.53
CA TYR A 332 -31.89 -13.33 7.78
C TYR A 332 -32.44 -14.74 7.63
N LYS A 333 -32.96 -15.35 8.70
CA LYS A 333 -33.58 -16.68 8.67
C LYS A 333 -34.70 -16.80 7.64
N LYS A 334 -35.40 -15.70 7.35
CA LYS A 334 -36.53 -15.66 6.38
C LYS A 334 -36.07 -15.39 4.94
N SER A 335 -35.10 -14.50 4.75
CA SER A 335 -34.70 -13.97 3.43
C SER A 335 -33.44 -14.61 2.87
N GLY A 336 -32.63 -15.31 3.69
CA GLY A 336 -31.33 -15.84 3.33
C GLY A 336 -30.24 -14.79 3.08
N CYS A 337 -30.59 -13.51 3.07
CA CYS A 337 -29.65 -12.40 2.94
C CYS A 337 -30.12 -11.19 3.75
N TYR A 338 -29.17 -10.37 4.20
CA TYR A 338 -29.48 -9.11 4.88
C TYR A 338 -28.35 -8.10 4.70
N LYS A 339 -28.73 -6.85 4.43
CA LYS A 339 -27.80 -5.71 4.42
C LYS A 339 -28.21 -4.74 5.52
N ALA A 340 -27.34 -4.49 6.48
CA ALA A 340 -27.59 -3.55 7.58
C ALA A 340 -26.44 -2.55 7.68
N LEU A 341 -26.77 -1.30 8.00
CA LEU A 341 -25.83 -0.28 8.41
C LEU A 341 -26.02 -0.08 9.93
N ILE A 342 -24.95 -0.32 10.67
CA ILE A 342 -24.87 -0.08 12.12
C ILE A 342 -23.99 1.15 12.33
N LEU A 343 -24.54 2.20 12.93
CA LEU A 343 -23.86 3.47 13.21
C LEU A 343 -23.44 3.53 14.68
#